data_e5b778a361fb7bd273dc403088147ac1
#
_entry.id   e5b778a361fb7bd273dc403088147ac1
#
_cell.length_a   1.000
_cell.length_b   1.000
_cell.length_c   1.000
_cell.angle_alpha   90.00
_cell.angle_beta   90.00
_cell.angle_gamma   90.00
#
_symmetry.space_group_name_H-M   'P 1'
#
loop_
_entity.id
_entity.type
_entity.pdbx_description
1 polymer ?
#
loop_
_entity_poly.entity_id
_entity_poly.type
_entity_poly.pdbx_seq_one_letter_code
_entity_poly.pdbx_strand_id
1 'polypeptide(L)'
;MRTPLQKLKALAIWHYLVAVLIAILACLPSYGLWRLWQYMQTLPDASEIEPWIPTTMRIIGIVTLADGWILTILMILAGVFIHKQKNRRFCLIVGALEIPHFPFATILGSFTVSTLNRTDVEPLFYSGS
;
A
#
# COMPACT_ATOMS: atom_id res chain seq x y z
N MET A 1 -22.24 16.31 11.56
CA MET A 1 -20.78 16.15 11.79
C MET A 1 -20.49 14.75 12.32
N ARG A 2 -19.44 14.11 11.78
CA ARG A 2 -19.02 12.81 12.32
C ARG A 2 -18.24 12.99 13.63
N THR A 3 -18.51 12.14 14.61
CA THR A 3 -17.73 12.09 15.84
C THR A 3 -16.29 11.62 15.55
N PRO A 4 -15.29 11.92 16.42
CA PRO A 4 -13.92 11.43 16.24
C PRO A 4 -13.85 9.91 16.07
N LEU A 5 -14.64 9.15 16.82
CA LEU A 5 -14.70 7.68 16.70
C LEU A 5 -15.23 7.22 15.34
N GLN A 6 -16.24 7.89 14.79
CA GLN A 6 -16.77 7.59 13.46
C GLN A 6 -15.72 7.88 12.37
N LYS A 7 -14.92 8.92 12.53
CA LYS A 7 -13.82 9.24 11.62
C LYS A 7 -12.76 8.14 11.63
N LEU A 8 -12.40 7.63 12.82
CA LEU A 8 -11.45 6.52 12.94
C LEU A 8 -11.98 5.24 12.30
N LYS A 9 -13.24 4.90 12.52
CA LYS A 9 -13.86 3.73 11.90
C LYS A 9 -13.89 3.83 10.38
N ALA A 10 -14.25 5.00 9.86
CA ALA A 10 -14.21 5.26 8.42
C ALA A 10 -12.78 5.15 7.87
N LEU A 11 -11.79 5.68 8.58
CA LEU A 11 -10.39 5.58 8.19
C LEU A 11 -9.91 4.12 8.14
N ALA A 12 -10.29 3.31 9.11
CA ALA A 12 -9.97 1.87 9.14
C ALA A 12 -10.56 1.15 7.92
N ILE A 13 -11.81 1.42 7.57
CA ILE A 13 -12.46 0.84 6.39
C ILE A 13 -11.71 1.23 5.11
N TRP A 14 -11.32 2.50 4.99
CA TRP A 14 -10.54 2.97 3.84
C TRP A 14 -9.19 2.27 3.73
N HIS A 15 -8.52 1.97 4.86
CA HIS A 15 -7.27 1.19 4.85
C HIS A 15 -7.49 -0.19 4.25
N TYR A 16 -8.57 -0.88 4.62
CA TYR A 16 -8.88 -2.21 4.05
C TYR A 16 -9.18 -2.14 2.56
N LEU A 17 -9.99 -1.17 2.12
CA LEU A 17 -10.34 -1.00 0.71
C LEU A 17 -9.12 -0.69 -0.15
N VAL A 18 -8.28 0.25 0.29
CA VAL A 18 -7.08 0.64 -0.45
C VAL A 18 -6.03 -0.48 -0.40
N ALA A 19 -5.94 -1.25 0.71
CA ALA A 19 -5.06 -2.41 0.78
C ALA A 19 -5.39 -3.45 -0.30
N VAL A 20 -6.66 -3.77 -0.49
CA VAL A 20 -7.10 -4.68 -1.56
C VAL A 20 -6.74 -4.10 -2.93
N LEU A 21 -7.00 -2.81 -3.15
CA LEU A 21 -6.67 -2.13 -4.40
C LEU A 21 -5.16 -2.18 -4.70
N ILE A 22 -4.32 -1.93 -3.71
CA ILE A 22 -2.85 -1.98 -3.86
C ILE A 22 -2.37 -3.39 -4.15
N ALA A 23 -2.95 -4.41 -3.50
CA ALA A 23 -2.63 -5.81 -3.80
C ALA A 23 -2.92 -6.14 -5.27
N ILE A 24 -4.07 -5.72 -5.79
CA ILE A 24 -4.42 -5.90 -7.21
C ILE A 24 -3.45 -5.13 -8.11
N LEU A 25 -3.17 -3.87 -7.80
CA LEU A 25 -2.25 -3.03 -8.58
C LEU A 25 -0.79 -3.51 -8.53
N ALA A 26 -0.38 -4.21 -7.48
CA ALA A 26 0.93 -4.84 -7.41
C ALA A 26 1.02 -6.07 -8.31
N CYS A 27 -0.06 -6.86 -8.39
CA CYS A 27 -0.10 -8.07 -9.22
C CYS A 27 -0.16 -7.77 -10.72
N LEU A 28 -0.92 -6.74 -11.13
CA LEU A 28 -1.13 -6.43 -12.55
C LEU A 28 0.17 -6.09 -13.30
N PRO A 29 1.02 -5.16 -12.84
CA PRO A 29 2.27 -4.86 -13.53
C PRO A 29 3.22 -6.05 -13.59
N SER A 30 3.32 -6.83 -12.52
CA SER A 30 4.17 -8.01 -12.47
C SER A 30 3.72 -9.07 -13.47
N TYR A 31 2.40 -9.30 -13.57
CA TYR A 31 1.82 -10.19 -14.58
C TYR A 31 2.07 -9.66 -16.00
N GLY A 32 1.90 -8.35 -16.23
CA GLY A 32 2.16 -7.72 -17.51
C GLY A 32 3.61 -7.86 -17.96
N LEU A 33 4.56 -7.65 -17.06
CA LEU A 33 5.99 -7.85 -17.34
C LEU A 33 6.33 -9.31 -17.67
N TRP A 34 5.72 -10.26 -16.96
CA TRP A 34 5.89 -11.68 -17.25
C TRP A 34 5.34 -12.06 -18.63
N ARG A 35 4.15 -11.56 -19.00
CA ARG A 35 3.56 -11.76 -20.33
C ARG A 35 4.40 -11.13 -21.43
N LEU A 36 4.90 -9.92 -21.20
CA LEU A 36 5.78 -9.24 -22.14
C LEU A 36 7.07 -10.04 -22.37
N TRP A 37 7.66 -10.56 -21.30
CA TRP A 37 8.82 -11.42 -21.38
C TRP A 37 8.55 -12.67 -22.23
N GLN A 38 7.44 -13.37 -21.99
CA GLN A 38 7.06 -14.53 -22.82
C GLN A 38 6.91 -14.14 -24.30
N TYR A 39 6.25 -13.00 -24.57
CA TYR A 39 6.08 -12.52 -25.94
C TYR A 39 7.43 -12.24 -26.62
N MET A 40 8.35 -11.58 -25.93
CA MET A 40 9.69 -11.28 -26.46
C MET A 40 10.45 -12.54 -26.86
N GLN A 41 10.27 -13.65 -26.16
CA GLN A 41 10.89 -14.92 -26.50
C GLN A 41 10.35 -15.57 -27.79
N THR A 42 9.17 -15.16 -28.25
CA THR A 42 8.57 -15.66 -29.50
C THR A 42 9.00 -14.89 -30.73
N LEU A 43 9.72 -13.79 -30.56
CA LEU A 43 10.20 -12.97 -31.68
C LEU A 43 11.37 -13.67 -32.38
N PRO A 44 11.48 -13.53 -33.74
CA PRO A 44 12.55 -14.14 -34.52
C PRO A 44 13.95 -13.75 -34.05
N ASP A 45 14.11 -12.52 -33.57
CA ASP A 45 15.38 -11.94 -33.15
C ASP A 45 15.56 -12.02 -31.60
N ALA A 46 14.90 -12.96 -30.95
CA ALA A 46 14.95 -13.10 -29.49
C ALA A 46 16.39 -13.29 -28.95
N SER A 47 17.29 -13.87 -29.75
CA SER A 47 18.70 -14.04 -29.41
C SER A 47 19.51 -12.73 -29.41
N GLU A 48 19.00 -11.67 -30.03
CA GLU A 48 19.63 -10.35 -30.09
C GLU A 48 19.25 -9.45 -28.91
N ILE A 49 18.28 -9.90 -28.08
CA ILE A 49 17.88 -9.15 -26.89
C ILE A 49 19.03 -9.12 -25.89
N GLU A 50 19.46 -7.94 -25.54
CA GLU A 50 20.51 -7.71 -24.54
C GLU A 50 20.15 -8.44 -23.22
N PRO A 51 21.05 -9.25 -22.65
CA PRO A 51 20.76 -10.08 -21.46
C PRO A 51 20.33 -9.28 -20.23
N TRP A 52 20.71 -8.01 -20.13
CA TRP A 52 20.34 -7.16 -19.00
C TRP A 52 18.87 -6.75 -19.02
N ILE A 53 18.23 -6.73 -20.21
CA ILE A 53 16.82 -6.31 -20.34
C ILE A 53 15.89 -7.28 -19.59
N PRO A 54 15.91 -8.62 -19.87
CA PRO A 54 15.04 -9.54 -19.14
C PRO A 54 15.37 -9.62 -17.64
N THR A 55 16.64 -9.49 -17.28
CA THR A 55 17.06 -9.47 -15.87
C THR A 55 16.47 -8.25 -15.15
N THR A 56 16.56 -7.08 -15.75
CA THR A 56 15.99 -5.84 -15.19
C THR A 56 14.47 -5.93 -15.06
N MET A 57 13.77 -6.44 -16.08
CA MET A 57 12.32 -6.63 -16.05
C MET A 57 11.89 -7.56 -14.91
N ARG A 58 12.64 -8.64 -14.70
CA ARG A 58 12.38 -9.60 -13.62
C ARG A 58 12.59 -8.97 -12.25
N ILE A 59 13.66 -8.21 -12.06
CA ILE A 59 13.95 -7.52 -10.80
C ILE A 59 12.85 -6.49 -10.50
N ILE A 60 12.47 -5.65 -11.47
CA ILE A 60 11.39 -4.67 -11.31
C ILE A 60 10.08 -5.36 -10.92
N GLY A 61 9.72 -6.45 -11.61
CA GLY A 61 8.51 -7.20 -11.31
C GLY A 61 8.49 -7.76 -9.89
N ILE A 62 9.59 -8.36 -9.44
CA ILE A 62 9.71 -8.92 -8.08
C ILE A 62 9.66 -7.82 -7.03
N VAL A 63 10.42 -6.73 -7.22
CA VAL A 63 10.46 -5.61 -6.27
C VAL A 63 9.09 -4.95 -6.15
N THR A 64 8.41 -4.69 -7.26
CA THR A 64 7.06 -4.09 -7.27
C THR A 64 6.07 -5.00 -6.56
N LEU A 65 6.12 -6.30 -6.83
CA LEU A 65 5.23 -7.26 -6.18
C LEU A 65 5.47 -7.34 -4.68
N ALA A 66 6.72 -7.43 -4.25
CA ALA A 66 7.10 -7.49 -2.85
C ALA A 66 6.71 -6.21 -2.10
N ASP A 67 7.01 -5.05 -2.67
CA ASP A 67 6.66 -3.74 -2.09
C ASP A 67 5.15 -3.59 -1.91
N GLY A 68 4.38 -3.92 -2.94
CA GLY A 68 2.91 -3.85 -2.90
C GLY A 68 2.30 -4.77 -1.84
N TRP A 69 2.82 -5.99 -1.70
CA TRP A 69 2.34 -6.94 -0.69
C TRP A 69 2.74 -6.54 0.72
N ILE A 70 3.96 -6.05 0.92
CA ILE A 70 4.41 -5.54 2.22
C ILE A 70 3.52 -4.37 2.64
N LEU A 71 3.29 -3.41 1.74
CA LEU A 71 2.42 -2.27 2.02
C LEU A 71 0.98 -2.72 2.32
N THR A 72 0.44 -3.67 1.57
CA THR A 72 -0.89 -4.25 1.80
C THR A 72 -1.01 -4.81 3.22
N ILE A 73 -0.04 -5.61 3.67
CA ILE A 73 -0.04 -6.18 5.01
C ILE A 73 0.03 -5.08 6.07
N LEU A 74 0.91 -4.09 5.89
CA LEU A 74 1.04 -2.96 6.81
C LEU A 74 -0.25 -2.14 6.90
N MET A 75 -0.92 -1.93 5.77
CA MET A 75 -2.20 -1.19 5.74
C MET A 75 -3.32 -1.96 6.44
N ILE A 76 -3.40 -3.27 6.28
CA ILE A 76 -4.38 -4.11 6.99
C ILE A 76 -4.13 -4.03 8.50
N LEU A 77 -2.87 -4.15 8.93
CA LEU A 77 -2.50 -4.03 10.34
C LEU A 77 -2.82 -2.64 10.89
N ALA A 78 -2.52 -1.59 10.13
CA ALA A 78 -2.87 -0.23 10.52
C ALA A 78 -4.39 -0.06 10.66
N GLY A 79 -5.16 -0.59 9.73
CA GLY A 79 -6.63 -0.59 9.80
C GLY A 79 -7.14 -1.28 11.07
N VAL A 80 -6.59 -2.43 11.42
CA VAL A 80 -6.94 -3.17 12.65
C VAL A 80 -6.61 -2.34 13.88
N PHE A 81 -5.41 -1.75 13.94
CA PHE A 81 -5.01 -0.93 15.09
C PHE A 81 -5.82 0.36 15.21
N ILE A 82 -6.15 1.01 14.11
CA ILE A 82 -7.06 2.17 14.11
C ILE A 82 -8.44 1.77 14.63
N HIS A 83 -8.96 0.65 14.16
CA HIS A 83 -10.26 0.15 14.61
C HIS A 83 -10.27 -0.17 16.11
N LYS A 84 -9.18 -0.75 16.62
CA LYS A 84 -9.01 -1.07 18.03
C LYS A 84 -8.48 0.10 18.87
N GLN A 85 -8.16 1.23 18.24
CA GLN A 85 -7.60 2.42 18.91
C GLN A 85 -6.30 2.11 19.67
N LYS A 86 -5.41 1.35 19.02
CA LYS A 86 -4.11 0.92 19.58
C LYS A 86 -2.97 1.30 18.65
N ASN A 87 -1.76 1.38 19.22
CA ASN A 87 -0.51 1.57 18.48
C ASN A 87 -0.54 2.76 17.50
N ARG A 88 -0.97 3.94 18.00
CA ARG A 88 -1.05 5.16 17.20
C ARG A 88 0.25 5.45 16.42
N ARG A 89 1.41 5.21 17.03
CA ARG A 89 2.71 5.43 16.38
C ARG A 89 2.90 4.55 15.15
N PHE A 90 2.51 3.27 15.24
CA PHE A 90 2.55 2.36 14.11
C PHE A 90 1.66 2.86 12.96
N CYS A 91 0.45 3.28 13.27
CA CYS A 91 -0.49 3.81 12.27
C CYS A 91 0.06 5.09 11.60
N LEU A 92 0.72 5.97 12.35
CA LEU A 92 1.37 7.16 11.81
C LEU A 92 2.54 6.81 10.88
N ILE A 93 3.36 5.83 11.25
CA ILE A 93 4.47 5.34 10.41
C ILE A 93 3.94 4.76 9.11
N VAL A 94 2.91 3.90 9.17
CA VAL A 94 2.30 3.33 7.98
C VAL A 94 1.69 4.43 7.11
N GLY A 95 0.96 5.37 7.70
CA GLY A 95 0.42 6.52 6.97
C GLY A 95 1.50 7.33 6.25
N ALA A 96 2.64 7.54 6.87
CA ALA A 96 3.77 8.21 6.24
C ALA A 96 4.39 7.38 5.10
N LEU A 97 4.45 6.05 5.26
CA LEU A 97 4.94 5.14 4.21
C LEU A 97 3.98 5.06 3.01
N GLU A 98 2.70 5.31 3.22
CA GLU A 98 1.70 5.33 2.14
C GLU A 98 1.86 6.55 1.23
N ILE A 99 2.36 7.67 1.75
CA ILE A 99 2.44 8.94 1.00
C ILE A 99 3.18 8.82 -0.34
N PRO A 100 4.35 8.14 -0.43
CA PRO A 100 5.05 7.97 -1.70
C PRO A 100 4.32 7.12 -2.75
N HIS A 101 3.31 6.36 -2.35
CA HIS A 101 2.58 5.43 -3.22
C HIS A 101 1.39 6.13 -3.89
N PHE A 102 1.69 7.01 -4.83
CA PHE A 102 0.69 7.75 -5.62
C PHE A 102 -0.15 6.81 -6.51
N PRO A 103 -1.46 7.11 -6.75
CA PRO A 103 -2.23 8.24 -6.21
C PRO A 103 -3.06 7.92 -4.96
N PHE A 104 -3.51 6.67 -4.78
CA PHE A 104 -4.52 6.32 -3.77
C PHE A 104 -3.95 6.28 -2.36
N ALA A 105 -2.80 5.62 -2.19
CA ALA A 105 -2.15 5.51 -0.89
C ALA A 105 -1.63 6.87 -0.41
N THR A 106 -1.22 7.76 -1.30
CA THR A 106 -0.82 9.14 -0.96
C THR A 106 -1.97 9.90 -0.29
N ILE A 107 -3.17 9.83 -0.86
CA ILE A 107 -4.35 10.49 -0.31
C ILE A 107 -4.69 9.89 1.06
N LEU A 108 -4.75 8.56 1.14
CA LEU A 108 -5.06 7.86 2.38
C LEU A 108 -4.02 8.12 3.47
N GLY A 109 -2.72 8.07 3.13
CA GLY A 109 -1.63 8.34 4.05
C GLY A 109 -1.69 9.76 4.62
N SER A 110 -1.95 10.75 3.77
CA SER A 110 -2.12 12.14 4.18
C SER A 110 -3.30 12.31 5.13
N PHE A 111 -4.44 11.68 4.82
CA PHE A 111 -5.61 11.67 5.69
C PHE A 111 -5.32 10.97 7.02
N THR A 112 -4.59 9.88 6.99
CA THR A 112 -4.21 9.13 8.19
C THR A 112 -3.37 9.98 9.13
N VAL A 113 -2.30 10.58 8.62
CA VAL A 113 -1.42 11.44 9.41
C VAL A 113 -2.19 12.64 9.96
N SER A 114 -2.98 13.31 9.13
CA SER A 114 -3.80 14.47 9.56
C SER A 114 -4.82 14.08 10.63
N THR A 115 -5.52 12.97 10.44
CA THR A 115 -6.56 12.53 11.38
C THR A 115 -5.97 12.08 12.71
N LEU A 116 -4.89 11.30 12.69
CA LEU A 116 -4.25 10.78 13.90
C LEU A 116 -3.53 11.86 14.72
N ASN A 117 -3.17 12.99 14.10
CA ASN A 117 -2.55 14.11 14.78
C ASN A 117 -3.56 15.13 15.35
N ARG A 118 -4.86 14.89 15.18
CA ARG A 118 -5.89 15.77 15.77
C ARG A 118 -5.93 15.61 17.28
N THR A 119 -6.12 16.73 17.97
CA THR A 119 -6.19 16.77 19.43
C THR A 119 -7.41 16.07 20.00
N ASP A 120 -8.49 15.95 19.22
CA ASP A 120 -9.71 15.23 19.60
C ASP A 120 -9.64 13.72 19.33
N VAL A 121 -8.71 13.27 18.52
CA VAL A 121 -8.51 11.84 18.16
C VAL A 121 -7.43 11.19 19.00
N GLU A 122 -6.36 11.90 19.31
CA GLU A 122 -5.22 11.36 20.06
C GLU A 122 -5.63 10.69 21.39
N PRO A 123 -6.49 11.26 22.23
CA PRO A 123 -6.88 10.63 23.48
C PRO A 123 -7.59 9.30 23.33
N LEU A 124 -8.23 9.04 22.20
CA LEU A 124 -8.93 7.78 21.94
C LEU A 124 -7.99 6.57 21.91
N PHE A 125 -6.73 6.78 21.55
CA PHE A 125 -5.72 5.72 21.54
C PHE A 125 -5.17 5.38 22.92
N TYR A 126 -5.32 6.26 23.89
CA TYR A 126 -4.84 6.05 25.25
C TYR A 126 -5.94 5.55 26.19
N SER A 127 -7.19 5.89 25.91
CA SER A 127 -8.34 5.46 26.72
C SER A 127 -8.72 3.98 26.50
N GLY A 128 -8.29 3.35 25.41
CA GLY A 128 -8.57 1.96 25.07
C GLY A 128 -7.48 0.97 25.44
N SER A 129 -6.44 1.42 26.11
CA SER A 129 -5.31 0.56 26.52
C SER A 129 -5.52 -0.08 27.89
#